data_9054ed5f6dbcea1e203ea2e9a52a492b
#
_entry.id   9054ed5f6dbcea1e203ea2e9a52a492b
#
_cell.length_a   1.000
_cell.length_b   1.000
_cell.length_c   1.000
_cell.angle_alpha   90.00
_cell.angle_beta   90.00
_cell.angle_gamma   90.00
#
_symmetry.space_group_name_H-M   'P 1'
#
loop_
_entity.id
_entity.type
_entity.pdbx_description
1 polymer ?
#
loop_
_entity_poly.entity_id
_entity_poly.type
_entity_poly.pdbx_seq_one_letter_code
_entity_poly.pdbx_strand_id
1 'polypeptide(L)'
;NAGKYEPRLTLREALAQSPNTTFIELIQQVGVDETVDMAVRLGLRSYAREGSFGDGRSIVAAAEDENMGAFTLGPTPVNALELSNVGATVVSDGRWCEPNPVRSVTDKFGQEVFIDRPACEQAVDPQVAAALAQGMASDSKDGTARRAAEASGWEGPVAAKTGTTES
;
A
#
# COMPACT_ATOMS: atom_id res chain seq x y z
N ASN A 1 -0.17 1.45 -20.37
CA ASN A 1 -1.62 1.31 -20.53
C ASN A 1 -2.05 1.90 -21.88
N ALA A 2 -2.61 1.04 -22.77
CA ALA A 2 -3.12 1.46 -24.09
C ALA A 2 -4.60 1.89 -24.05
N GLY A 3 -5.12 2.19 -22.87
CA GLY A 3 -6.50 2.62 -22.69
C GLY A 3 -6.74 4.05 -23.19
N LYS A 4 -7.94 4.30 -23.72
CA LYS A 4 -8.42 5.66 -23.92
C LYS A 4 -9.05 6.14 -22.61
N TYR A 5 -8.44 7.13 -22.00
CA TYR A 5 -8.94 7.77 -20.80
C TYR A 5 -9.61 9.09 -21.16
N GLU A 6 -10.55 9.53 -20.32
CA GLU A 6 -11.08 10.87 -20.43
C GLU A 6 -9.96 11.91 -20.20
N PRO A 7 -10.01 13.07 -20.89
CA PRO A 7 -8.95 14.08 -20.80
C PRO A 7 -8.78 14.68 -19.40
N ARG A 8 -9.77 14.54 -18.55
CA ARG A 8 -9.78 15.01 -17.16
C ARG A 8 -10.43 13.94 -16.29
N LEU A 9 -9.71 13.52 -15.27
CA LEU A 9 -10.16 12.58 -14.24
C LEU A 9 -10.01 13.22 -12.87
N THR A 10 -10.96 12.97 -12.00
CA THR A 10 -10.73 13.16 -10.57
C THR A 10 -9.71 12.12 -10.07
N LEU A 11 -9.05 12.38 -8.94
CA LEU A 11 -8.11 11.41 -8.36
C LEU A 11 -8.78 10.07 -8.04
N ARG A 12 -10.05 10.08 -7.63
CA ARG A 12 -10.85 8.87 -7.41
C ARG A 12 -11.03 8.05 -8.70
N GLU A 13 -11.39 8.69 -9.79
CA GLU A 13 -11.54 8.03 -11.10
C GLU A 13 -10.19 7.51 -11.60
N ALA A 14 -9.12 8.27 -11.38
CA ALA A 14 -7.77 7.83 -11.72
C ALA A 14 -7.35 6.60 -10.89
N LEU A 15 -7.68 6.53 -9.59
CA LEU A 15 -7.44 5.32 -8.79
C LEU A 15 -8.17 4.10 -9.37
N ALA A 16 -9.44 4.25 -9.76
CA ALA A 16 -10.23 3.16 -10.32
C ALA A 16 -9.76 2.73 -11.70
N GLN A 17 -9.43 3.69 -12.59
CA GLN A 17 -9.05 3.41 -13.98
C GLN A 17 -7.55 3.11 -14.16
N SER A 18 -6.73 3.48 -13.18
CA SER A 18 -5.29 3.18 -13.12
C SER A 18 -4.45 3.67 -14.33
N PRO A 19 -4.57 4.93 -14.80
CA PRO A 19 -3.70 5.46 -15.83
C PRO A 19 -2.29 5.73 -15.28
N ASN A 20 -1.27 5.13 -15.86
CA ASN A 20 0.12 5.28 -15.41
C ASN A 20 0.58 6.74 -15.44
N THR A 21 0.22 7.48 -16.48
CA THR A 21 0.64 8.88 -16.67
C THR A 21 0.20 9.80 -15.53
N THR A 22 -1.03 9.63 -15.03
CA THR A 22 -1.55 10.42 -13.91
C THR A 22 -0.72 10.21 -12.64
N PHE A 23 -0.31 8.97 -12.36
CA PHE A 23 0.48 8.67 -11.15
C PHE A 23 1.95 9.07 -11.31
N ILE A 24 2.49 9.04 -12.52
CA ILE A 24 3.82 9.61 -12.81
C ILE A 24 3.81 11.13 -12.60
N GLU A 25 2.79 11.84 -13.08
CA GLU A 25 2.64 13.28 -12.84
C GLU A 25 2.44 13.58 -11.35
N LEU A 26 1.70 12.73 -10.63
CA LEU A 26 1.46 12.90 -9.21
C LEU A 26 2.74 12.75 -8.39
N ILE A 27 3.55 11.72 -8.64
CA ILE A 27 4.83 11.55 -7.92
C ILE A 27 5.83 12.66 -8.23
N GLN A 28 5.80 13.23 -9.44
CA GLN A 28 6.60 14.41 -9.78
C GLN A 28 6.22 15.65 -8.97
N GLN A 29 4.95 15.77 -8.58
CA GLN A 29 4.47 16.89 -7.75
C GLN A 29 4.70 16.64 -6.26
N VAL A 30 4.52 15.40 -5.80
CA VAL A 30 4.67 15.02 -4.38
C VAL A 30 6.14 14.88 -3.99
N GLY A 31 6.96 14.33 -4.87
CA GLY A 31 8.35 13.94 -4.63
C GLY A 31 8.50 12.42 -4.46
N VAL A 32 9.63 11.90 -4.89
CA VAL A 32 9.97 10.47 -4.73
C VAL A 32 10.22 10.17 -3.26
N ASP A 33 10.99 11.02 -2.58
CA ASP A 33 11.38 10.89 -1.18
C ASP A 33 10.14 10.76 -0.28
N GLU A 34 9.21 11.71 -0.39
CA GLU A 34 7.96 11.73 0.39
C GLU A 34 7.08 10.50 0.10
N THR A 35 7.11 10.03 -1.15
CA THR A 35 6.33 8.85 -1.56
C THR A 35 6.90 7.56 -0.97
N VAL A 36 8.22 7.41 -1.00
CA VAL A 36 8.92 6.23 -0.46
C VAL A 36 8.82 6.20 1.05
N ASP A 37 9.02 7.33 1.72
CA ASP A 37 8.82 7.46 3.16
C ASP A 37 7.40 7.08 3.60
N MET A 38 6.39 7.54 2.85
CA MET A 38 5.01 7.17 3.14
C MET A 38 4.78 5.67 2.96
N ALA A 39 5.37 5.03 1.95
CA ALA A 39 5.28 3.60 1.75
C ALA A 39 5.87 2.81 2.93
N VAL A 40 7.02 3.25 3.47
CA VAL A 40 7.62 2.67 4.68
C VAL A 40 6.71 2.87 5.90
N ARG A 41 6.19 4.08 6.11
CA ARG A 41 5.29 4.38 7.23
C ARG A 41 4.01 3.55 7.19
N LEU A 42 3.45 3.33 6.01
CA LEU A 42 2.25 2.51 5.84
C LEU A 42 2.49 1.01 6.08
N GLY A 43 3.73 0.53 6.02
CA GLY A 43 4.04 -0.86 6.37
C GLY A 43 5.11 -1.56 5.55
N LEU A 44 5.66 -0.96 4.49
CA LEU A 44 6.76 -1.55 3.70
C LEU A 44 8.11 -1.33 4.42
N ARG A 45 8.20 -1.81 5.65
CA ARG A 45 9.34 -1.54 6.56
C ARG A 45 10.66 -2.11 6.05
N SER A 46 10.62 -3.19 5.28
CA SER A 46 11.83 -3.77 4.66
C SER A 46 12.50 -2.83 3.66
N TYR A 47 11.78 -1.87 3.08
CA TYR A 47 12.34 -0.92 2.13
C TYR A 47 13.43 -0.01 2.73
N ALA A 48 13.37 0.24 4.04
CA ALA A 48 14.38 1.02 4.75
C ALA A 48 15.59 0.18 5.20
N ARG A 49 15.61 -1.15 4.98
CA ARG A 49 16.72 -2.01 5.40
C ARG A 49 17.85 -1.97 4.37
N GLU A 50 19.09 -1.86 4.86
CA GLU A 50 20.27 -2.07 4.02
C GLU A 50 20.21 -3.44 3.35
N GLY A 51 20.64 -3.51 2.10
CA GLY A 51 20.62 -4.74 1.32
C GLY A 51 19.24 -5.10 0.75
N SER A 52 18.20 -4.28 0.93
CA SER A 52 16.89 -4.51 0.31
C SER A 52 16.89 -4.19 -1.19
N PHE A 53 17.82 -3.40 -1.68
CA PHE A 53 18.09 -3.16 -3.10
C PHE A 53 19.28 -3.99 -3.58
N GLY A 54 19.30 -4.37 -4.87
CA GLY A 54 20.25 -5.35 -5.42
C GLY A 54 21.73 -4.98 -5.37
N ASP A 55 22.05 -3.71 -5.09
CA ASP A 55 23.43 -3.19 -4.99
C ASP A 55 23.94 -3.01 -3.56
N GLY A 56 23.13 -3.44 -2.58
CA GLY A 56 23.45 -3.35 -1.15
C GLY A 56 22.85 -2.13 -0.44
N ARG A 57 22.33 -1.14 -1.16
CA ARG A 57 21.57 -0.03 -0.56
C ARG A 57 20.20 -0.49 -0.07
N SER A 58 19.52 0.35 0.70
CA SER A 58 18.09 0.21 0.92
C SER A 58 17.30 0.63 -0.34
N ILE A 59 16.06 0.12 -0.49
CA ILE A 59 15.16 0.59 -1.56
C ILE A 59 14.88 2.09 -1.39
N VAL A 60 14.75 2.58 -0.16
CA VAL A 60 14.59 4.00 0.12
C VAL A 60 15.76 4.78 -0.47
N ALA A 61 16.99 4.49 -0.07
CA ALA A 61 18.17 5.20 -0.56
C ALA A 61 18.33 5.13 -2.08
N ALA A 62 18.08 3.97 -2.68
CA ALA A 62 18.15 3.82 -4.13
C ALA A 62 17.10 4.65 -4.86
N ALA A 63 15.86 4.68 -4.35
CA ALA A 63 14.77 5.44 -4.96
C ALA A 63 15.01 6.96 -4.89
N GLU A 64 15.54 7.45 -3.76
CA GLU A 64 15.91 8.85 -3.54
C GLU A 64 17.09 9.25 -4.43
N ASP A 65 18.22 8.53 -4.35
CA ASP A 65 19.45 8.84 -5.09
C ASP A 65 19.23 8.87 -6.63
N GLU A 66 18.39 7.96 -7.13
CA GLU A 66 18.10 7.82 -8.55
C GLU A 66 16.86 8.63 -9.00
N ASN A 67 16.21 9.36 -8.07
CA ASN A 67 14.93 10.05 -8.32
C ASN A 67 13.94 9.15 -9.07
N MET A 68 13.69 7.97 -8.51
CA MET A 68 12.98 6.85 -9.18
C MET A 68 11.48 7.13 -9.33
N GLY A 69 11.10 7.97 -10.27
CA GLY A 69 9.69 8.29 -10.56
C GLY A 69 8.84 7.08 -10.91
N ALA A 70 9.44 6.01 -11.45
CA ALA A 70 8.77 4.74 -11.71
C ALA A 70 8.30 4.03 -10.43
N PHE A 71 8.79 4.41 -9.24
CA PHE A 71 8.39 3.83 -7.95
C PHE A 71 6.87 3.78 -7.77
N THR A 72 6.16 4.82 -8.23
CA THR A 72 4.68 4.87 -8.18
C THR A 72 3.98 3.75 -8.96
N LEU A 73 4.68 3.08 -9.89
CA LEU A 73 4.15 1.97 -10.68
C LEU A 73 4.48 0.59 -10.09
N GLY A 74 5.20 0.55 -8.97
CA GLY A 74 5.50 -0.68 -8.24
C GLY A 74 6.53 -1.62 -8.87
N PRO A 75 7.66 -1.13 -9.41
CA PRO A 75 8.70 -2.01 -9.98
C PRO A 75 9.52 -2.73 -8.91
N THR A 76 9.45 -2.25 -7.66
CA THR A 76 10.22 -2.82 -6.54
C THR A 76 9.53 -4.04 -5.95
N PRO A 77 10.27 -5.10 -5.61
CA PRO A 77 9.68 -6.29 -5.01
C PRO A 77 9.14 -5.98 -3.61
N VAL A 78 8.02 -6.60 -3.26
CA VAL A 78 7.37 -6.47 -1.95
C VAL A 78 6.99 -7.86 -1.41
N ASN A 79 7.13 -8.06 -0.10
CA ASN A 79 6.63 -9.29 0.50
C ASN A 79 5.12 -9.18 0.83
N ALA A 80 4.42 -10.32 0.74
CA ALA A 80 2.98 -10.36 0.89
C ALA A 80 2.50 -9.95 2.31
N LEU A 81 3.31 -10.21 3.35
CA LEU A 81 2.97 -9.83 4.72
C LEU A 81 2.96 -8.31 4.89
N GLU A 82 4.01 -7.62 4.43
CA GLU A 82 4.09 -6.17 4.49
C GLU A 82 3.01 -5.51 3.63
N LEU A 83 2.75 -6.03 2.42
CA LEU A 83 1.68 -5.50 1.56
C LEU A 83 0.30 -5.66 2.22
N SER A 84 0.03 -6.81 2.85
CA SER A 84 -1.22 -7.00 3.59
C SER A 84 -1.33 -6.06 4.80
N ASN A 85 -0.19 -5.77 5.45
CA ASN A 85 -0.15 -4.81 6.55
C ASN A 85 -0.40 -3.36 6.09
N VAL A 86 0.08 -2.96 4.91
CA VAL A 86 -0.31 -1.68 4.29
C VAL A 86 -1.82 -1.58 4.16
N GLY A 87 -2.47 -2.62 3.64
CA GLY A 87 -3.93 -2.68 3.56
C GLY A 87 -4.59 -2.56 4.94
N ALA A 88 -4.09 -3.29 5.94
CA ALA A 88 -4.57 -3.21 7.31
C ALA A 88 -4.41 -1.80 7.90
N THR A 89 -3.26 -1.14 7.67
CA THR A 89 -3.00 0.22 8.12
C THR A 89 -4.02 1.21 7.56
N VAL A 90 -4.31 1.14 6.26
CA VAL A 90 -5.29 2.03 5.60
C VAL A 90 -6.69 1.86 6.19
N VAL A 91 -7.14 0.61 6.42
CA VAL A 91 -8.51 0.35 6.95
C VAL A 91 -8.60 0.46 8.47
N SER A 92 -7.48 0.69 9.16
CA SER A 92 -7.40 0.92 10.61
C SER A 92 -7.17 2.40 10.94
N ASP A 93 -7.82 3.30 10.22
CA ASP A 93 -7.70 4.75 10.40
C ASP A 93 -6.25 5.26 10.28
N GLY A 94 -5.46 4.65 9.42
CA GLY A 94 -4.06 5.02 9.20
C GLY A 94 -3.11 4.60 10.34
N ARG A 95 -3.51 3.68 11.21
CA ARG A 95 -2.68 3.16 12.30
C ARG A 95 -1.95 1.91 11.87
N TRP A 96 -0.63 2.00 11.81
CA TRP A 96 0.23 0.85 11.59
C TRP A 96 0.53 0.13 12.90
N CYS A 97 0.38 -1.19 12.90
CA CYS A 97 0.78 -2.05 14.00
C CYS A 97 1.74 -3.12 13.48
N GLU A 98 2.76 -3.43 14.24
CA GLU A 98 3.68 -4.51 13.87
C GLU A 98 2.94 -5.84 13.76
N PRO A 99 3.07 -6.57 12.63
CA PRO A 99 2.45 -7.88 12.47
C PRO A 99 2.96 -8.85 13.53
N ASN A 100 2.06 -9.43 14.30
CA ASN A 100 2.39 -10.40 15.33
C ASN A 100 1.50 -11.63 15.23
N PRO A 101 2.04 -12.83 14.93
CA PRO A 101 1.28 -14.06 14.81
C PRO A 101 0.87 -14.67 16.16
N VAL A 102 1.45 -14.17 17.28
CA VAL A 102 1.20 -14.72 18.62
C VAL A 102 0.03 -13.96 19.25
N ARG A 103 -1.10 -14.65 19.46
CA ARG A 103 -2.26 -14.09 20.12
C ARG A 103 -2.11 -14.06 21.65
N SER A 104 -1.72 -15.19 22.23
CA SER A 104 -1.50 -15.33 23.67
C SER A 104 -0.48 -16.44 23.92
N VAL A 105 0.18 -16.37 25.08
CA VAL A 105 1.08 -17.42 25.58
C VAL A 105 0.57 -17.82 26.95
N THR A 106 0.55 -19.13 27.21
CA THR A 106 0.23 -19.67 28.54
C THR A 106 1.42 -20.43 29.09
N ASP A 107 1.61 -20.37 30.40
CA ASP A 107 2.60 -21.16 31.10
C ASP A 107 2.19 -22.64 31.20
N LYS A 108 3.05 -23.47 31.82
CA LYS A 108 2.76 -24.90 32.03
C LYS A 108 1.57 -25.19 32.99
N PHE A 109 1.07 -24.17 33.68
CA PHE A 109 -0.09 -24.27 34.58
C PHE A 109 -1.36 -23.73 33.92
N GLY A 110 -1.30 -23.29 32.64
CA GLY A 110 -2.42 -22.75 31.88
C GLY A 110 -2.71 -21.28 32.19
N GLN A 111 -1.82 -20.59 32.89
CA GLN A 111 -1.96 -19.16 33.18
C GLN A 111 -1.42 -18.31 32.01
N GLU A 112 -2.14 -17.25 31.68
CA GLU A 112 -1.73 -16.35 30.61
C GLU A 112 -0.48 -15.56 31.02
N VAL A 113 0.54 -15.60 30.14
CA VAL A 113 1.78 -14.85 30.31
C VAL A 113 1.67 -13.53 29.56
N PHE A 114 1.96 -12.43 30.24
CA PHE A 114 2.00 -11.11 29.62
C PHE A 114 3.05 -11.06 28.50
N ILE A 115 2.63 -10.60 27.31
CA ILE A 115 3.52 -10.35 26.19
C ILE A 115 3.54 -8.84 25.96
N ASP A 116 4.73 -8.24 26.11
CA ASP A 116 4.93 -6.85 25.72
C ASP A 116 4.83 -6.72 24.20
N ARG A 117 4.00 -5.77 23.76
CA ARG A 117 3.80 -5.48 22.33
C ARG A 117 4.07 -4.00 22.07
N PRO A 118 4.82 -3.68 21.03
CA PRO A 118 5.00 -2.30 20.63
C PRO A 118 3.64 -1.60 20.41
N ALA A 119 3.56 -0.34 20.81
CA ALA A 119 2.38 0.47 20.52
C ALA A 119 2.26 0.68 19.00
N CYS A 120 1.02 0.71 18.51
CA CYS A 120 0.77 1.05 17.11
C CYS A 120 1.12 2.52 16.84
N GLU A 121 1.61 2.80 15.66
CA GLU A 121 2.01 4.14 15.19
C GLU A 121 0.90 4.76 14.32
N GLN A 122 0.68 6.08 14.42
CA GLN A 122 -0.15 6.80 13.46
C GLN A 122 0.68 7.07 12.21
N ALA A 123 0.53 6.24 11.18
CA ALA A 123 1.30 6.31 9.94
C ALA A 123 0.82 7.46 9.04
N VAL A 124 -0.50 7.67 8.97
CA VAL A 124 -1.14 8.72 8.17
C VAL A 124 -2.39 9.22 8.89
N ASP A 125 -2.79 10.47 8.61
CA ASP A 125 -4.00 11.06 9.20
C ASP A 125 -5.23 10.17 8.94
N PRO A 126 -6.10 9.94 9.95
CA PRO A 126 -7.30 9.11 9.81
C PRO A 126 -8.22 9.53 8.65
N GLN A 127 -8.37 10.83 8.40
CA GLN A 127 -9.22 11.33 7.32
C GLN A 127 -8.62 11.02 5.95
N VAL A 128 -7.28 11.07 5.83
CA VAL A 128 -6.57 10.69 4.60
C VAL A 128 -6.69 9.19 4.36
N ALA A 129 -6.52 8.37 5.39
CA ALA A 129 -6.69 6.91 5.28
C ALA A 129 -8.12 6.54 4.84
N ALA A 130 -9.13 7.16 5.45
CA ALA A 130 -10.53 6.95 5.08
C ALA A 130 -10.82 7.40 3.65
N ALA A 131 -10.29 8.56 3.22
CA ALA A 131 -10.45 9.04 1.85
C ALA A 131 -9.79 8.11 0.82
N LEU A 132 -8.61 7.57 1.14
CA LEU A 132 -7.92 6.59 0.30
C LEU A 132 -8.74 5.29 0.18
N ALA A 133 -9.21 4.73 1.29
CA ALA A 133 -10.04 3.53 1.30
C ALA A 133 -11.33 3.72 0.47
N GLN A 134 -11.99 4.88 0.61
CA GLN A 134 -13.17 5.23 -0.20
C GLN A 134 -12.84 5.37 -1.70
N GLY A 135 -11.70 5.97 -2.03
CA GLY A 135 -11.21 6.07 -3.40
C GLY A 135 -11.00 4.68 -4.03
N MET A 136 -10.33 3.80 -3.29
CA MET A 136 -10.05 2.42 -3.71
C MET A 136 -11.32 1.55 -3.83
N ALA A 137 -12.39 1.87 -3.11
CA ALA A 137 -13.67 1.15 -3.22
C ALA A 137 -14.35 1.33 -4.60
N SER A 138 -13.94 2.31 -5.38
CA SER A 138 -14.44 2.52 -6.74
C SER A 138 -13.85 1.53 -7.76
N ASP A 139 -12.69 0.94 -7.50
CA ASP A 139 -12.02 0.03 -8.46
C ASP A 139 -12.84 -1.23 -8.74
N SER A 140 -13.47 -1.81 -7.72
CA SER A 140 -14.32 -3.00 -7.87
C SER A 140 -15.66 -2.73 -8.56
N LYS A 141 -16.11 -1.47 -8.64
CA LYS A 141 -17.39 -1.08 -9.24
C LYS A 141 -17.23 -0.51 -10.64
N ASP A 142 -16.35 0.46 -10.79
CA ASP A 142 -16.21 1.28 -11.99
C ASP A 142 -14.80 1.18 -12.60
N GLY A 143 -13.90 0.41 -11.96
CA GLY A 143 -12.50 0.35 -12.31
C GLY A 143 -12.02 -0.99 -12.86
N THR A 144 -10.73 -1.19 -12.75
CA THR A 144 -10.01 -2.34 -13.34
C THR A 144 -10.31 -3.66 -12.63
N ALA A 145 -10.73 -3.65 -11.36
CA ALA A 145 -11.13 -4.84 -10.60
C ALA A 145 -12.58 -5.27 -10.82
N ARG A 146 -13.41 -4.48 -11.53
CA ARG A 146 -14.85 -4.75 -11.70
C ARG A 146 -15.14 -6.17 -12.19
N ARG A 147 -14.48 -6.60 -13.26
CA ARG A 147 -14.73 -7.94 -13.84
C ARG A 147 -14.41 -9.07 -12.87
N ALA A 148 -13.36 -8.92 -12.06
CA ALA A 148 -12.99 -9.89 -11.05
C ALA A 148 -14.01 -9.94 -9.90
N ALA A 149 -14.50 -8.78 -9.45
CA ALA A 149 -15.54 -8.69 -8.45
C ALA A 149 -16.85 -9.34 -8.92
N GLU A 150 -17.32 -9.02 -10.13
CA GLU A 150 -18.49 -9.63 -10.75
C GLU A 150 -18.35 -11.16 -10.88
N ALA A 151 -17.21 -11.65 -11.35
CA ALA A 151 -16.95 -13.07 -11.54
C ALA A 151 -16.88 -13.85 -10.22
N SER A 152 -16.45 -13.21 -9.12
CA SER A 152 -16.40 -13.83 -7.78
C SER A 152 -17.75 -13.85 -7.06
N GLY A 153 -18.74 -13.12 -7.54
CA GLY A 153 -20.02 -12.93 -6.85
C GLY A 153 -19.89 -12.17 -5.53
N TRP A 154 -18.82 -11.38 -5.35
CA TRP A 154 -18.61 -10.60 -4.12
C TRP A 154 -19.52 -9.38 -4.06
N GLU A 155 -20.39 -9.33 -3.06
CA GLU A 155 -21.34 -8.23 -2.85
C GLU A 155 -20.96 -7.33 -1.65
N GLY A 156 -19.92 -7.70 -0.89
CA GLY A 156 -19.48 -6.94 0.28
C GLY A 156 -18.66 -5.67 -0.08
N PRO A 157 -18.43 -4.80 0.90
CA PRO A 157 -17.52 -3.68 0.72
C PRO A 157 -16.09 -4.18 0.46
N VAL A 158 -15.41 -3.58 -0.50
CA VAL A 158 -14.00 -3.88 -0.81
C VAL A 158 -13.29 -2.61 -1.27
N ALA A 159 -12.11 -2.37 -0.74
CA ALA A 159 -11.15 -1.41 -1.28
C ALA A 159 -10.08 -2.21 -2.04
N ALA A 160 -9.94 -1.95 -3.32
CA ALA A 160 -9.06 -2.70 -4.19
C ALA A 160 -8.18 -1.79 -5.04
N LYS A 161 -7.03 -2.31 -5.45
CA LYS A 161 -6.19 -1.72 -6.49
C LYS A 161 -5.53 -2.85 -7.28
N THR A 162 -5.76 -2.88 -8.56
CA THR A 162 -5.11 -3.85 -9.45
C THR A 162 -3.69 -3.42 -9.78
N GLY A 163 -2.83 -4.39 -10.07
CA GLY A 163 -1.47 -4.17 -10.57
C GLY A 163 -1.18 -5.04 -11.77
N THR A 164 -0.29 -4.59 -12.63
CA THR A 164 0.25 -5.37 -13.75
C THR A 164 1.72 -5.00 -13.90
N THR A 165 2.61 -5.97 -13.78
CA THR A 165 4.03 -5.80 -14.03
C THR A 165 4.48 -6.84 -15.06
N GLU A 166 5.52 -6.50 -15.81
CA GLU A 166 6.28 -7.47 -16.62
C GLU A 166 7.34 -8.09 -15.72
N SER A 167 7.25 -9.38 -15.49
CA SER A 167 8.21 -10.17 -14.70
C SER A 167 9.06 -11.06 -15.61
#